data_a111e769eb3704965e3295ae6c4958df
#
_entry.id   a111e769eb3704965e3295ae6c4958df
#
_cell.length_a   1.000
_cell.length_b   1.000
_cell.length_c   1.000
_cell.angle_alpha   90.00
_cell.angle_beta   90.00
_cell.angle_gamma   90.00
#
_symmetry.space_group_name_H-M   'P 1'
#
loop_
_entity.id
_entity.type
_entity.pdbx_description
1 polymer ?
#
loop_
_entity_poly.entity_id
_entity_poly.type
_entity_poly.pdbx_seq_one_letter_code
_entity_poly.pdbx_strand_id
1 'polypeptide(L)'
;IRDRASMAAGEITFFLGGADENKKLASNILNLIAAGIHDLGPVGAGMGTKVVNNGVMHALMVVLIEAFSMSNKLGVSSQTMIEILNREEGLLRPLVHRVQERMQEGNYEGGMSVTNARKDSVLALETAQQLGVPLFATLAAHTPYEIAEANDMGDLDYASLALLWEKWAKVSFKNTD
;
A
#
# COMPACT_ATOMS: atom_id res chain seq x y z
N ILE A 1 -11.03 1.59 13.89
CA ILE A 1 -9.83 0.73 13.80
C ILE A 1 -8.76 1.32 14.72
N ARG A 2 -8.44 0.67 15.80
CA ARG A 2 -7.29 0.97 16.69
C ARG A 2 -7.25 -0.06 17.84
N ASP A 3 -6.26 0.03 18.70
CA ASP A 3 -6.07 -0.83 19.87
C ASP A 3 -7.00 -0.47 21.06
N ARG A 4 -6.89 -1.21 22.15
CA ARG A 4 -7.72 -1.00 23.35
C ARG A 4 -7.47 0.34 24.04
N ALA A 5 -6.23 0.87 23.98
CA ALA A 5 -5.88 2.14 24.61
C ALA A 5 -6.53 3.30 23.84
N SER A 6 -6.46 3.28 22.53
CA SER A 6 -7.15 4.24 21.65
C SER A 6 -8.67 4.17 21.81
N MET A 7 -9.22 2.96 22.06
CA MET A 7 -10.64 2.79 22.36
C MET A 7 -11.04 3.51 23.65
N ALA A 8 -10.26 3.35 24.70
CA ALA A 8 -10.51 4.03 25.98
C ALA A 8 -10.37 5.56 25.88
N ALA A 9 -9.52 6.04 24.97
CA ALA A 9 -9.29 7.46 24.71
C ALA A 9 -10.32 8.11 23.75
N GLY A 10 -11.29 7.35 23.22
CA GLY A 10 -12.24 7.86 22.22
C GLY A 10 -11.64 8.13 20.84
N GLU A 11 -10.50 7.53 20.52
CA GLU A 11 -9.76 7.72 19.27
C GLU A 11 -10.05 6.64 18.21
N ILE A 12 -11.26 6.09 18.21
CA ILE A 12 -11.65 5.02 17.28
C ILE A 12 -12.21 5.60 15.99
N THR A 13 -11.75 5.05 14.87
CA THR A 13 -12.38 5.25 13.57
C THR A 13 -13.25 4.04 13.23
N PHE A 14 -14.52 4.28 12.88
CA PHE A 14 -15.45 3.26 12.45
C PHE A 14 -15.60 3.21 10.93
N PHE A 15 -15.68 1.99 10.41
CA PHE A 15 -15.99 1.71 9.02
C PHE A 15 -17.41 1.14 8.97
N LEU A 16 -18.38 1.91 8.49
CA LEU A 16 -19.78 1.52 8.41
C LEU A 16 -20.13 1.01 7.02
N GLY A 17 -20.79 -0.15 6.99
CA GLY A 17 -21.45 -0.69 5.80
C GLY A 17 -22.80 -1.26 6.18
N GLY A 18 -23.84 -0.89 5.42
CA GLY A 18 -25.19 -1.33 5.71
C GLY A 18 -26.25 -0.52 4.98
N ALA A 19 -27.54 -0.79 5.28
CA ALA A 19 -28.63 0.05 4.83
C ALA A 19 -28.53 1.46 5.45
N ASP A 20 -28.89 2.50 4.69
CA ASP A 20 -28.69 3.89 5.10
C ASP A 20 -29.41 4.25 6.39
N GLU A 21 -30.60 3.74 6.61
CA GLU A 21 -31.35 3.93 7.85
C GLU A 21 -30.62 3.37 9.08
N ASN A 22 -30.03 2.18 8.95
CA ASN A 22 -29.27 1.53 10.01
C ASN A 22 -27.95 2.25 10.29
N LYS A 23 -27.25 2.70 9.23
CA LYS A 23 -26.02 3.49 9.35
C LYS A 23 -26.29 4.83 10.06
N LYS A 24 -27.39 5.51 9.70
CA LYS A 24 -27.82 6.76 10.35
C LYS A 24 -28.12 6.55 11.84
N LEU A 25 -28.83 5.48 12.18
CA LEU A 25 -29.13 5.14 13.58
C LEU A 25 -27.86 4.83 14.36
N ALA A 26 -26.97 4.00 13.80
CA ALA A 26 -25.70 3.64 14.41
C ALA A 26 -24.80 4.89 14.61
N SER A 27 -24.72 5.78 13.63
CA SER A 27 -23.90 7.00 13.69
C SER A 27 -24.30 7.92 14.86
N ASN A 28 -25.57 7.97 15.23
CA ASN A 28 -26.03 8.77 16.38
C ASN A 28 -25.38 8.31 17.70
N ILE A 29 -25.14 7.01 17.84
CA ILE A 29 -24.48 6.44 19.02
C ILE A 29 -22.95 6.49 18.87
N LEU A 30 -22.45 6.11 17.71
CA LEU A 30 -21.01 6.00 17.46
C LEU A 30 -20.31 7.36 17.49
N ASN A 31 -20.97 8.44 17.10
CA ASN A 31 -20.41 9.80 17.19
C ASN A 31 -20.03 10.22 18.62
N LEU A 32 -20.59 9.56 19.64
CA LEU A 32 -20.24 9.84 21.04
C LEU A 32 -18.87 9.29 21.44
N ILE A 33 -18.33 8.32 20.68
CA ILE A 33 -17.13 7.57 21.04
C ILE A 33 -16.14 7.45 19.88
N ALA A 34 -16.44 8.04 18.71
CA ALA A 34 -15.64 7.96 17.52
C ALA A 34 -14.77 9.20 17.31
N ALA A 35 -13.51 9.01 16.93
CA ALA A 35 -12.69 10.05 16.33
C ALA A 35 -13.08 10.32 14.86
N GLY A 36 -13.67 9.34 14.18
CA GLY A 36 -14.17 9.45 12.82
C GLY A 36 -15.04 8.26 12.41
N ILE A 37 -15.94 8.51 11.45
CA ILE A 37 -16.79 7.48 10.87
C ILE A 37 -16.72 7.61 9.35
N HIS A 38 -16.40 6.49 8.66
CA HIS A 38 -16.46 6.39 7.22
C HIS A 38 -17.70 5.58 6.82
N ASP A 39 -18.59 6.19 6.05
CA ASP A 39 -19.66 5.48 5.38
C ASP A 39 -19.11 4.82 4.12
N LEU A 40 -19.12 3.50 4.08
CA LEU A 40 -18.51 2.70 3.02
C LEU A 40 -19.54 1.98 2.13
N GLY A 41 -20.82 2.34 2.26
CA GLY A 41 -21.88 1.84 1.40
C GLY A 41 -22.57 0.57 1.92
N PRO A 42 -22.75 -0.48 1.09
CA PRO A 42 -23.63 -1.61 1.41
C PRO A 42 -23.10 -2.51 2.54
N VAL A 43 -23.94 -3.48 2.95
CA VAL A 43 -23.56 -4.52 3.91
C VAL A 43 -22.31 -5.26 3.42
N GLY A 44 -21.35 -5.43 4.32
CA GLY A 44 -20.04 -6.06 4.05
C GLY A 44 -18.93 -5.09 3.69
N ALA A 45 -19.22 -3.89 3.14
CA ALA A 45 -18.20 -2.93 2.72
C ALA A 45 -17.28 -2.49 3.88
N GLY A 46 -17.82 -2.23 5.07
CA GLY A 46 -17.04 -1.84 6.24
C GLY A 46 -16.05 -2.93 6.68
N MET A 47 -16.50 -4.18 6.74
CA MET A 47 -15.61 -5.32 7.08
C MET A 47 -14.62 -5.60 5.96
N GLY A 48 -15.06 -5.55 4.70
CA GLY A 48 -14.18 -5.71 3.53
C GLY A 48 -13.05 -4.70 3.54
N THR A 49 -13.35 -3.42 3.73
CA THR A 49 -12.32 -2.35 3.82
C THR A 49 -11.36 -2.58 4.99
N LYS A 50 -11.85 -3.04 6.13
CA LYS A 50 -10.98 -3.42 7.26
C LYS A 50 -10.00 -4.54 6.89
N VAL A 51 -10.46 -5.57 6.18
CA VAL A 51 -9.61 -6.68 5.73
C VAL A 51 -8.55 -6.17 4.77
N VAL A 52 -8.90 -5.33 3.79
CA VAL A 52 -7.95 -4.71 2.86
C VAL A 52 -6.90 -3.88 3.62
N ASN A 53 -7.34 -2.99 4.51
CA ASN A 53 -6.41 -2.18 5.32
C ASN A 53 -5.43 -3.04 6.13
N ASN A 54 -5.93 -4.08 6.79
CA ASN A 54 -5.06 -4.97 7.56
C ASN A 54 -4.09 -5.76 6.67
N GLY A 55 -4.55 -6.19 5.50
CA GLY A 55 -3.71 -6.85 4.49
C GLY A 55 -2.53 -5.98 4.08
N VAL A 56 -2.76 -4.70 3.79
CA VAL A 56 -1.69 -3.73 3.48
C VAL A 56 -0.71 -3.60 4.64
N MET A 57 -1.19 -3.42 5.87
CA MET A 57 -0.31 -3.27 7.04
C MET A 57 0.52 -4.51 7.32
N HIS A 58 -0.05 -5.71 7.18
CA HIS A 58 0.67 -6.96 7.39
C HIS A 58 1.72 -7.21 6.30
N ALA A 59 1.40 -6.92 5.03
CA ALA A 59 2.37 -7.03 3.93
C ALA A 59 3.52 -6.02 4.11
N LEU A 60 3.20 -4.77 4.45
CA LEU A 60 4.19 -3.74 4.74
C LEU A 60 5.12 -4.14 5.88
N MET A 61 4.62 -4.79 6.94
CA MET A 61 5.46 -5.27 8.04
C MET A 61 6.52 -6.26 7.56
N VAL A 62 6.18 -7.18 6.65
CA VAL A 62 7.16 -8.12 6.08
C VAL A 62 8.21 -7.37 5.26
N VAL A 63 7.81 -6.44 4.39
CA VAL A 63 8.72 -5.59 3.61
C VAL A 63 9.67 -4.80 4.51
N LEU A 64 9.17 -4.24 5.62
CA LEU A 64 10.01 -3.53 6.59
C LEU A 64 11.01 -4.47 7.27
N ILE A 65 10.61 -5.68 7.68
CA ILE A 65 11.52 -6.66 8.26
C ILE A 65 12.65 -7.00 7.27
N GLU A 66 12.33 -7.22 6.00
CA GLU A 66 13.30 -7.46 4.94
C GLU A 66 14.27 -6.28 4.78
N ALA A 67 13.74 -5.05 4.67
CA ALA A 67 14.53 -3.83 4.51
C ALA A 67 15.48 -3.60 5.69
N PHE A 68 15.00 -3.75 6.94
CA PHE A 68 15.82 -3.59 8.13
C PHE A 68 16.86 -4.71 8.29
N SER A 69 16.56 -5.92 7.86
CA SER A 69 17.51 -7.03 7.85
C SER A 69 18.67 -6.75 6.89
N MET A 70 18.37 -6.28 5.66
CA MET A 70 19.40 -5.87 4.70
C MET A 70 20.21 -4.69 5.23
N SER A 71 19.55 -3.64 5.71
CA SER A 71 20.18 -2.43 6.26
C SER A 71 21.20 -2.77 7.35
N ASN A 72 20.81 -3.61 8.31
CA ASN A 72 21.71 -4.06 9.38
C ASN A 72 22.90 -4.87 8.86
N LYS A 73 22.71 -5.73 7.85
CA LYS A 73 23.81 -6.47 7.20
C LYS A 73 24.78 -5.57 6.44
N LEU A 74 24.29 -4.44 5.91
CA LEU A 74 25.10 -3.39 5.28
C LEU A 74 25.78 -2.46 6.29
N GLY A 75 25.58 -2.64 7.59
CA GLY A 75 26.15 -1.81 8.66
C GLY A 75 25.40 -0.50 8.90
N VAL A 76 24.20 -0.33 8.33
CA VAL A 76 23.34 0.83 8.58
C VAL A 76 22.47 0.55 9.79
N SER A 77 22.46 1.47 10.76
CA SER A 77 21.67 1.30 11.99
C SER A 77 20.17 1.35 11.72
N SER A 78 19.39 0.65 12.54
CA SER A 78 17.91 0.70 12.43
C SER A 78 17.40 2.14 12.61
N GLN A 79 18.01 2.94 13.48
CA GLN A 79 17.64 4.34 13.68
C GLN A 79 17.82 5.16 12.39
N THR A 80 18.97 5.03 11.72
CA THR A 80 19.23 5.70 10.44
C THR A 80 18.23 5.26 9.37
N MET A 81 17.90 3.97 9.31
CA MET A 81 16.92 3.47 8.36
C MET A 81 15.50 4.01 8.63
N ILE A 82 15.11 4.14 9.90
CA ILE A 82 13.84 4.81 10.28
C ILE A 82 13.83 6.25 9.77
N GLU A 83 14.88 7.01 9.99
CA GLU A 83 15.00 8.41 9.54
C GLU A 83 14.89 8.52 8.01
N ILE A 84 15.57 7.64 7.26
CA ILE A 84 15.50 7.59 5.80
C ILE A 84 14.07 7.31 5.32
N LEU A 85 13.40 6.31 5.90
CA LEU A 85 12.06 5.90 5.49
C LEU A 85 10.97 6.89 5.94
N ASN A 86 11.24 7.72 6.95
CA ASN A 86 10.29 8.70 7.48
C ASN A 86 10.49 10.13 6.93
N ARG A 87 11.50 10.36 6.08
CA ARG A 87 11.73 11.66 5.46
C ARG A 87 10.63 12.03 4.46
N GLU A 88 10.31 13.33 4.35
CA GLU A 88 9.28 13.84 3.44
C GLU A 88 7.98 13.06 3.60
N GLU A 89 7.42 12.52 2.50
CA GLU A 89 6.23 11.65 2.51
C GLU A 89 6.56 10.22 2.94
N GLY A 90 7.85 9.89 3.00
CA GLY A 90 8.35 8.61 3.49
C GLY A 90 7.71 7.40 2.79
N LEU A 91 7.19 6.48 3.60
CA LEU A 91 6.51 5.28 3.12
C LEU A 91 5.16 5.57 2.42
N LEU A 92 4.60 6.77 2.56
CA LEU A 92 3.36 7.18 1.89
C LEU A 92 3.61 7.70 0.46
N ARG A 93 4.86 7.91 0.07
CA ARG A 93 5.21 8.42 -1.27
C ARG A 93 4.59 7.63 -2.42
N PRO A 94 4.56 6.29 -2.43
CA PRO A 94 3.83 5.54 -3.46
C PRO A 94 2.33 5.81 -3.46
N LEU A 95 1.71 6.00 -2.30
CA LEU A 95 0.29 6.31 -2.21
C LEU A 95 -0.03 7.66 -2.86
N VAL A 96 0.76 8.70 -2.62
CA VAL A 96 0.57 10.03 -3.19
C VAL A 96 0.96 10.03 -4.68
N HIS A 97 2.23 9.73 -4.98
CA HIS A 97 2.78 9.93 -6.33
C HIS A 97 2.44 8.83 -7.34
N ARG A 98 1.92 7.69 -6.91
CA ARG A 98 1.58 6.59 -7.83
C ARG A 98 0.10 6.28 -7.84
N VAL A 99 -0.55 6.23 -6.68
CA VAL A 99 -2.00 5.99 -6.65
C VAL A 99 -2.75 7.26 -7.02
N GLN A 100 -2.58 8.36 -6.27
CA GLN A 100 -3.38 9.57 -6.50
C GLN A 100 -3.03 10.29 -7.80
N GLU A 101 -1.74 10.51 -8.09
CA GLU A 101 -1.33 11.33 -9.22
C GLU A 101 -1.26 10.57 -10.55
N ARG A 102 -1.28 9.23 -10.54
CA ARG A 102 -1.13 8.42 -11.74
C ARG A 102 -2.25 7.41 -11.97
N MET A 103 -2.46 6.48 -11.04
CA MET A 103 -3.48 5.45 -11.22
C MET A 103 -4.88 6.06 -11.31
N GLN A 104 -5.22 7.02 -10.43
CA GLN A 104 -6.51 7.69 -10.45
C GLN A 104 -6.70 8.57 -11.68
N GLU A 105 -5.63 9.16 -12.22
CA GLU A 105 -5.67 9.97 -13.43
C GLU A 105 -5.57 9.11 -14.71
N GLY A 106 -5.11 7.87 -14.60
CA GLY A 106 -4.85 6.99 -15.74
C GLY A 106 -3.70 7.48 -16.64
N ASN A 107 -2.77 8.27 -16.07
CA ASN A 107 -1.62 8.82 -16.78
C ASN A 107 -0.33 8.17 -16.24
N TYR A 108 0.32 7.39 -17.10
CA TYR A 108 1.53 6.65 -16.78
C TYR A 108 2.76 7.14 -17.55
N GLU A 109 2.72 8.33 -18.15
CA GLU A 109 3.82 8.91 -18.88
C GLU A 109 4.84 9.56 -17.93
N GLY A 110 6.14 9.41 -18.22
CA GLY A 110 7.22 9.97 -17.41
C GLY A 110 7.38 9.30 -16.05
N GLY A 111 8.08 9.96 -15.14
CA GLY A 111 8.38 9.42 -13.82
C GLY A 111 9.44 8.32 -13.84
N MET A 112 9.37 7.36 -12.92
CA MET A 112 10.29 6.22 -12.84
C MET A 112 9.74 5.08 -13.69
N SER A 113 10.44 4.73 -14.76
CA SER A 113 9.98 3.69 -15.68
C SER A 113 9.96 2.29 -15.04
N VAL A 114 9.11 1.41 -15.58
CA VAL A 114 9.06 -0.01 -15.19
C VAL A 114 10.46 -0.64 -15.32
N THR A 115 11.16 -0.41 -16.43
CA THR A 115 12.53 -0.93 -16.64
C THR A 115 13.49 -0.51 -15.53
N ASN A 116 13.47 0.77 -15.10
CA ASN A 116 14.33 1.23 -14.01
C ASN A 116 13.92 0.66 -12.65
N ALA A 117 12.63 0.62 -12.34
CA ALA A 117 12.14 0.03 -11.10
C ALA A 117 12.45 -1.48 -11.03
N ARG A 118 12.29 -2.19 -12.15
CA ARG A 118 12.69 -3.60 -12.29
C ARG A 118 14.18 -3.79 -12.01
N LYS A 119 15.04 -2.98 -12.62
CA LYS A 119 16.50 -3.01 -12.39
C LYS A 119 16.81 -2.84 -10.90
N ASP A 120 16.20 -1.88 -10.23
CA ASP A 120 16.43 -1.63 -8.81
C ASP A 120 15.98 -2.81 -7.93
N SER A 121 14.87 -3.47 -8.27
CA SER A 121 14.42 -4.67 -7.56
C SER A 121 15.35 -5.87 -7.80
N VAL A 122 15.90 -6.05 -9.00
CA VAL A 122 16.94 -7.06 -9.28
C VAL A 122 18.18 -6.82 -8.40
N LEU A 123 18.68 -5.59 -8.36
CA LEU A 123 19.81 -5.23 -7.50
C LEU A 123 19.54 -5.50 -6.00
N ALA A 124 18.34 -5.25 -5.55
CA ALA A 124 17.94 -5.56 -4.16
C ALA A 124 18.00 -7.08 -3.89
N LEU A 125 17.46 -7.89 -4.80
CA LEU A 125 17.47 -9.36 -4.69
C LEU A 125 18.88 -9.95 -4.73
N GLU A 126 19.73 -9.46 -5.64
CA GLU A 126 21.15 -9.87 -5.74
C GLU A 126 21.92 -9.51 -4.48
N THR A 127 21.75 -8.29 -3.98
CA THR A 127 22.38 -7.82 -2.73
C THR A 127 21.93 -8.67 -1.55
N ALA A 128 20.65 -8.97 -1.44
CA ALA A 128 20.13 -9.83 -0.38
C ALA A 128 20.71 -11.23 -0.43
N GLN A 129 20.85 -11.80 -1.62
CA GLN A 129 21.49 -13.11 -1.83
C GLN A 129 22.96 -13.09 -1.35
N GLN A 130 23.71 -12.06 -1.68
CA GLN A 130 25.11 -11.89 -1.24
C GLN A 130 25.21 -11.75 0.29
N LEU A 131 24.26 -11.09 0.92
CA LEU A 131 24.21 -10.87 2.37
C LEU A 131 23.60 -12.04 3.15
N GLY A 132 23.05 -13.04 2.48
CA GLY A 132 22.34 -14.17 3.07
C GLY A 132 21.02 -13.75 3.76
N VAL A 133 20.33 -12.73 3.23
CA VAL A 133 19.04 -12.24 3.74
C VAL A 133 17.91 -12.73 2.85
N PRO A 134 16.91 -13.47 3.37
CA PRO A 134 15.77 -13.88 2.57
C PRO A 134 14.82 -12.70 2.31
N LEU A 135 14.40 -12.52 1.05
CA LEU A 135 13.44 -11.50 0.62
C LEU A 135 12.21 -12.17 -0.02
N PHE A 136 11.22 -12.53 0.77
CA PHE A 136 10.00 -13.20 0.27
C PHE A 136 9.02 -12.21 -0.35
N ALA A 137 8.74 -11.10 0.33
CA ALA A 137 7.80 -10.09 -0.15
C ALA A 137 8.39 -9.33 -1.35
N THR A 138 9.66 -8.93 -1.28
CA THR A 138 10.36 -8.21 -2.36
C THR A 138 10.47 -9.09 -3.61
N LEU A 139 10.74 -10.39 -3.47
CA LEU A 139 10.77 -11.33 -4.60
C LEU A 139 9.39 -11.45 -5.25
N ALA A 140 8.34 -11.61 -4.45
CA ALA A 140 6.97 -11.65 -4.99
C ALA A 140 6.59 -10.34 -5.68
N ALA A 141 6.96 -9.19 -5.11
CA ALA A 141 6.71 -7.88 -5.69
C ALA A 141 7.50 -7.63 -6.99
N HIS A 142 8.65 -8.27 -7.18
CA HIS A 142 9.43 -8.17 -8.41
C HIS A 142 8.73 -8.81 -9.62
N THR A 143 8.01 -9.90 -9.43
CA THR A 143 7.37 -10.65 -10.52
C THR A 143 6.47 -9.81 -11.43
N PRO A 144 5.60 -8.92 -10.94
CA PRO A 144 4.82 -8.03 -11.80
C PRO A 144 5.65 -7.11 -12.71
N TYR A 145 6.86 -6.71 -12.30
CA TYR A 145 7.76 -5.91 -13.14
C TYR A 145 8.28 -6.71 -14.33
N GLU A 146 8.62 -8.00 -14.14
CA GLU A 146 8.98 -8.91 -15.22
C GLU A 146 7.83 -9.08 -16.23
N ILE A 147 6.61 -9.23 -15.72
CA ILE A 147 5.41 -9.36 -16.56
C ILE A 147 5.18 -8.06 -17.35
N ALA A 148 5.31 -6.91 -16.72
CA ALA A 148 5.13 -5.61 -17.39
C ALA A 148 6.17 -5.38 -18.47
N GLU A 149 7.44 -5.68 -18.20
CA GLU A 149 8.52 -5.60 -19.18
C GLU A 149 8.23 -6.49 -20.41
N ALA A 150 7.79 -7.74 -20.19
CA ALA A 150 7.41 -8.68 -21.23
C ALA A 150 6.14 -8.29 -22.02
N ASN A 151 5.39 -7.29 -21.56
CA ASN A 151 4.21 -6.73 -22.22
C ASN A 151 4.45 -5.30 -22.76
N ASP A 152 5.67 -4.94 -23.09
CA ASP A 152 6.05 -3.66 -23.70
C ASP A 152 5.70 -2.42 -22.84
N MET A 153 5.64 -2.58 -21.51
CA MET A 153 5.34 -1.50 -20.57
C MET A 153 6.59 -0.83 -19.99
N GLY A 154 7.80 -1.19 -20.50
CA GLY A 154 9.08 -0.81 -19.93
C GLY A 154 9.29 0.69 -19.75
N ASP A 155 8.83 1.52 -20.70
CA ASP A 155 8.98 2.97 -20.70
C ASP A 155 7.93 3.72 -19.85
N LEU A 156 6.85 3.06 -19.47
CA LEU A 156 5.82 3.65 -18.63
C LEU A 156 6.29 3.80 -17.17
N ASP A 157 5.72 4.78 -16.44
CA ASP A 157 5.89 4.84 -14.99
C ASP A 157 5.48 3.51 -14.34
N TYR A 158 6.20 3.07 -13.32
CA TYR A 158 5.92 1.78 -12.68
C TYR A 158 4.53 1.68 -12.05
N ALA A 159 3.82 2.79 -11.83
CA ALA A 159 2.40 2.75 -11.47
C ALA A 159 1.54 2.05 -12.52
N SER A 160 2.03 1.97 -13.79
CA SER A 160 1.35 1.24 -14.87
C SER A 160 1.16 -0.25 -14.60
N LEU A 161 1.87 -0.84 -13.62
CA LEU A 161 1.56 -2.18 -13.12
C LEU A 161 0.07 -2.34 -12.78
N ALA A 162 -0.62 -1.25 -12.40
CA ALA A 162 -2.06 -1.23 -12.16
C ALA A 162 -2.87 -1.77 -13.34
N LEU A 163 -2.43 -1.52 -14.59
CA LEU A 163 -3.09 -2.01 -15.80
C LEU A 163 -3.14 -3.55 -15.87
N LEU A 164 -2.18 -4.25 -15.28
CA LEU A 164 -2.20 -5.69 -15.17
C LEU A 164 -3.36 -6.15 -14.27
N TRP A 165 -3.54 -5.50 -13.13
CA TRP A 165 -4.66 -5.80 -12.20
C TRP A 165 -6.01 -5.37 -12.77
N GLU A 166 -6.10 -4.26 -13.48
CA GLU A 166 -7.32 -3.87 -14.19
C GLU A 166 -7.77 -4.98 -15.16
N LYS A 167 -6.82 -5.54 -15.91
CA LYS A 167 -7.07 -6.66 -16.82
C LYS A 167 -7.45 -7.95 -16.09
N TRP A 168 -6.71 -8.34 -15.06
CA TRP A 168 -6.90 -9.62 -14.37
C TRP A 168 -8.13 -9.64 -13.46
N ALA A 169 -8.32 -8.57 -12.68
CA ALA A 169 -9.41 -8.45 -11.72
C ALA A 169 -10.66 -7.78 -12.29
N LYS A 170 -10.59 -7.25 -13.54
CA LYS A 170 -11.68 -6.51 -14.20
C LYS A 170 -12.18 -5.34 -13.36
N VAL A 171 -11.25 -4.56 -12.83
CA VAL A 171 -11.49 -3.33 -12.08
C VAL A 171 -10.94 -2.14 -12.84
N SER A 172 -11.30 -0.92 -12.45
CA SER A 172 -10.65 0.31 -12.90
C SER A 172 -10.15 1.07 -11.67
N PHE A 173 -8.95 1.61 -11.75
CA PHE A 173 -8.38 2.49 -10.72
C PHE A 173 -8.59 3.96 -11.05
N LYS A 174 -8.96 4.27 -12.29
CA LYS A 174 -9.21 5.63 -12.70
C LYS A 174 -10.45 6.19 -12.00
N ASN A 175 -10.34 7.43 -11.51
CA ASN A 175 -11.51 8.13 -10.96
C ASN A 175 -12.60 8.24 -12.03
N THR A 176 -13.79 7.78 -11.67
CA THR A 176 -15.03 8.08 -12.43
C THR A 176 -15.73 9.18 -11.65
N ASP A 177 -15.66 10.40 -12.20
CA ASP A 177 -16.50 11.50 -11.73
C ASP A 177 -17.98 11.17 -11.90
#